data_087a9619858dabc03388f9ad6830b12c
#
_entry.id   087a9619858dabc03388f9ad6830b12c
#
_cell.length_a   1.000
_cell.length_b   1.000
_cell.length_c   1.000
_cell.angle_alpha   90.00
_cell.angle_beta   90.00
_cell.angle_gamma   90.00
#
_symmetry.space_group_name_H-M   'P 1'
#
loop_
_entity.id
_entity.type
_entity.pdbx_description
1 polymer ?
#
loop_
_entity_poly.entity_id
_entity_poly.type
_entity_poly.pdbx_seq_one_letter_code
_entity_poly.pdbx_strand_id
1 'polypeptide(L)'
;MREYQFFASEPQDEMLMGICFPAALMLPTSILAAVMWYFIPDYHPLSKSLTGFGWVAILGVIIGFLIMSLVKRYCIRKYTVQVSGKTILIDSVGGRKYQGEVQSVTINQNKMKTVLEIYLGHQKLIFIARVKKNIFESSIFAGSTKEDIQEMATLYQALQEVSILK
;
A
#
# COMPACT_ATOMS: atom_id res chain seq x y z
N MET A 1 28.49 7.31 -4.38
CA MET A 1 27.30 6.44 -4.40
C MET A 1 26.37 6.96 -3.33
N ARG A 2 25.16 7.37 -3.67
CA ARG A 2 24.14 7.85 -2.72
C ARG A 2 23.08 6.78 -2.58
N GLU A 3 22.61 6.54 -1.36
CA GLU A 3 21.58 5.56 -1.05
C GLU A 3 20.37 6.26 -0.45
N TYR A 4 19.18 5.90 -0.94
CA TYR A 4 17.88 6.41 -0.51
C TYR A 4 16.99 5.25 -0.10
N GLN A 5 16.23 5.40 0.99
CA GLN A 5 15.37 4.35 1.50
C GLN A 5 13.98 4.92 1.81
N PHE A 6 12.93 4.32 1.25
CA PHE A 6 11.55 4.75 1.50
C PHE A 6 10.57 3.60 1.39
N PHE A 7 9.41 3.75 2.02
CA PHE A 7 8.29 2.84 1.89
C PHE A 7 7.32 3.36 0.83
N ALA A 8 6.98 2.50 -0.12
CA ALA A 8 6.04 2.80 -1.19
C ALA A 8 5.26 1.54 -1.62
N SER A 9 4.17 1.76 -2.35
CA SER A 9 3.44 0.73 -3.10
C SER A 9 3.63 0.92 -4.60
N GLU A 10 3.52 -0.17 -5.35
CA GLU A 10 3.40 -0.11 -6.81
C GLU A 10 1.93 0.02 -7.23
N PRO A 11 1.61 0.46 -8.46
CA PRO A 11 0.22 0.58 -8.92
C PRO A 11 -0.59 -0.72 -8.84
N GLN A 12 0.06 -1.86 -9.09
CA GLN A 12 -0.55 -3.19 -8.97
C GLN A 12 -0.93 -3.51 -7.52
N ASP A 13 -0.05 -3.16 -6.57
CA ASP A 13 -0.30 -3.36 -5.15
C ASP A 13 -1.44 -2.44 -4.65
N GLU A 14 -1.55 -1.21 -5.18
CA GLU A 14 -2.68 -0.32 -4.87
C GLU A 14 -4.01 -0.86 -5.42
N MET A 15 -4.00 -1.38 -6.65
CA MET A 15 -5.18 -2.03 -7.23
C MET A 15 -5.60 -3.26 -6.41
N LEU A 16 -4.65 -4.09 -6.00
CA LEU A 16 -4.90 -5.23 -5.13
C LEU A 16 -5.52 -4.81 -3.80
N MET A 17 -4.97 -3.81 -3.12
CA MET A 17 -5.55 -3.25 -1.90
C MET A 17 -6.98 -2.75 -2.13
N GLY A 18 -7.24 -2.07 -3.26
CA GLY A 18 -8.57 -1.57 -3.61
C GLY A 18 -9.61 -2.67 -3.79
N ILE A 19 -9.24 -3.79 -4.39
CA ILE A 19 -10.11 -4.96 -4.57
C ILE A 19 -10.27 -5.74 -3.26
N CYS A 20 -9.19 -5.94 -2.52
CA CYS A 20 -9.21 -6.69 -1.27
C CYS A 20 -10.01 -5.99 -0.16
N PHE A 21 -10.12 -4.66 -0.18
CA PHE A 21 -10.80 -3.92 0.88
C PHE A 21 -12.28 -4.29 1.03
N PRO A 22 -13.15 -4.20 0.02
CA PRO A 22 -14.54 -4.61 0.14
C PRO A 22 -14.68 -6.11 0.41
N ALA A 23 -13.84 -6.94 -0.23
CA ALA A 23 -13.85 -8.39 0.00
C ALA A 23 -13.50 -8.75 1.45
N ALA A 24 -12.50 -8.11 2.02
CA ALA A 24 -12.07 -8.35 3.40
C ALA A 24 -13.14 -7.97 4.45
N LEU A 25 -14.02 -7.01 4.14
CA LEU A 25 -15.14 -6.65 5.02
C LEU A 25 -16.35 -7.56 4.81
N MET A 26 -16.69 -7.88 3.56
CA MET A 26 -17.91 -8.61 3.23
C MET A 26 -17.78 -10.11 3.46
N LEU A 27 -16.67 -10.75 3.07
CA LEU A 27 -16.51 -12.19 3.16
C LEU A 27 -16.57 -12.72 4.60
N PRO A 28 -15.81 -12.21 5.57
CA PRO A 28 -15.88 -12.70 6.94
C PRO A 28 -17.29 -12.52 7.54
N THR A 29 -17.91 -11.38 7.30
CA THR A 29 -19.26 -11.09 7.79
C THR A 29 -20.28 -12.06 7.21
N SER A 30 -20.23 -12.33 5.90
CA SER A 30 -21.13 -13.27 5.23
C SER A 30 -20.92 -14.71 5.71
N ILE A 31 -19.68 -15.15 5.89
CA ILE A 31 -19.34 -16.48 6.42
C ILE A 31 -19.87 -16.63 7.85
N LEU A 32 -19.62 -15.64 8.73
CA LEU A 32 -20.12 -15.67 10.10
C LEU A 32 -21.65 -15.67 10.15
N ALA A 33 -22.31 -14.90 9.30
CA ALA A 33 -23.77 -14.90 9.20
C ALA A 33 -24.31 -16.26 8.75
N ALA A 34 -23.67 -16.90 7.77
CA ALA A 34 -24.04 -18.24 7.33
C ALA A 34 -23.83 -19.28 8.44
N VAL A 35 -22.70 -19.24 9.14
CA VAL A 35 -22.42 -20.11 10.29
C VAL A 35 -23.48 -19.93 11.37
N MET A 36 -23.80 -18.69 11.71
CA MET A 36 -24.85 -18.40 12.68
C MET A 36 -26.21 -18.99 12.24
N TRP A 37 -26.55 -18.81 10.96
CA TRP A 37 -27.83 -19.28 10.42
C TRP A 37 -27.98 -20.81 10.41
N TYR A 38 -26.91 -21.55 10.08
CA TYR A 38 -26.95 -23.00 9.90
C TYR A 38 -26.68 -23.77 11.20
N PHE A 39 -25.82 -23.25 12.08
CA PHE A 39 -25.32 -24.02 13.24
C PHE A 39 -25.93 -23.57 14.58
N ILE A 40 -26.49 -22.36 14.70
CA ILE A 40 -27.11 -21.93 15.93
C ILE A 40 -28.61 -22.30 15.89
N PRO A 41 -29.09 -23.13 16.84
CA PRO A 41 -30.49 -23.54 16.91
C PRO A 41 -31.41 -22.32 17.10
N ASP A 42 -32.63 -22.39 16.57
CA ASP A 42 -33.60 -21.29 16.59
C ASP A 42 -34.02 -20.82 18.00
N TYR A 43 -33.95 -21.72 19.00
CA TYR A 43 -34.26 -21.43 20.38
C TYR A 43 -33.11 -20.70 21.13
N HIS A 44 -31.91 -20.56 20.52
CA HIS A 44 -30.80 -19.88 21.16
C HIS A 44 -31.04 -18.36 21.15
N PRO A 45 -30.80 -17.63 22.26
CA PRO A 45 -31.08 -16.20 22.35
C PRO A 45 -30.30 -15.35 21.34
N LEU A 46 -29.18 -15.85 20.83
CA LEU A 46 -28.39 -15.19 19.78
C LEU A 46 -28.87 -15.54 18.35
N SER A 47 -29.71 -16.59 18.20
CA SER A 47 -30.20 -17.00 16.91
C SER A 47 -31.20 -15.98 16.37
N LYS A 48 -31.00 -15.57 15.12
CA LYS A 48 -31.92 -14.70 14.35
C LYS A 48 -32.36 -13.43 15.10
N SER A 49 -31.65 -13.05 16.16
CA SER A 49 -31.90 -11.80 16.91
C SER A 49 -31.09 -10.66 16.33
N LEU A 50 -31.60 -9.43 16.47
CA LEU A 50 -30.87 -8.22 16.08
C LEU A 50 -29.52 -8.12 16.81
N THR A 51 -29.47 -8.54 18.09
CA THR A 51 -28.25 -8.60 18.89
C THR A 51 -27.23 -9.58 18.33
N GLY A 52 -27.67 -10.79 17.91
CA GLY A 52 -26.79 -11.79 17.30
C GLY A 52 -26.19 -11.30 15.98
N PHE A 53 -26.98 -10.69 15.10
CA PHE A 53 -26.50 -10.08 13.87
C PHE A 53 -25.53 -8.92 14.14
N GLY A 54 -25.77 -8.13 15.21
CA GLY A 54 -24.85 -7.09 15.63
C GLY A 54 -23.46 -7.63 15.98
N TRP A 55 -23.38 -8.70 16.76
CA TRP A 55 -22.11 -9.36 17.10
C TRP A 55 -21.40 -9.93 15.87
N VAL A 56 -22.14 -10.56 14.95
CA VAL A 56 -21.58 -11.05 13.67
C VAL A 56 -20.98 -9.91 12.86
N ALA A 57 -21.66 -8.77 12.76
CA ALA A 57 -21.17 -7.61 12.04
C ALA A 57 -19.87 -7.07 12.67
N ILE A 58 -19.85 -6.91 14.01
CA ILE A 58 -18.67 -6.42 14.73
C ILE A 58 -17.49 -7.36 14.53
N LEU A 59 -17.67 -8.67 14.73
CA LEU A 59 -16.60 -9.67 14.54
C LEU A 59 -16.12 -9.70 13.09
N GLY A 60 -17.03 -9.65 12.12
CA GLY A 60 -16.71 -9.61 10.69
C GLY A 60 -15.85 -8.40 10.33
N VAL A 61 -16.19 -7.23 10.86
CA VAL A 61 -15.40 -6.00 10.66
C VAL A 61 -14.02 -6.12 11.30
N ILE A 62 -13.90 -6.65 12.52
CA ILE A 62 -12.60 -6.85 13.18
C ILE A 62 -11.71 -7.77 12.34
N ILE A 63 -12.24 -8.91 11.90
CA ILE A 63 -11.51 -9.85 11.04
C ILE A 63 -11.12 -9.18 9.73
N GLY A 64 -12.01 -8.41 9.12
CA GLY A 64 -11.74 -7.65 7.91
C GLY A 64 -10.58 -6.67 8.08
N PHE A 65 -10.52 -5.93 9.17
CA PHE A 65 -9.40 -5.04 9.47
C PHE A 65 -8.08 -5.80 9.69
N LEU A 66 -8.10 -6.98 10.31
CA LEU A 66 -6.92 -7.82 10.47
C LEU A 66 -6.40 -8.29 9.10
N ILE A 67 -7.28 -8.78 8.24
CA ILE A 67 -6.94 -9.18 6.87
C ILE A 67 -6.33 -8.00 6.11
N MET A 68 -6.96 -6.81 6.16
CA MET A 68 -6.43 -5.62 5.49
C MET A 68 -5.08 -5.17 6.04
N SER A 69 -4.84 -5.34 7.34
CA SER A 69 -3.53 -5.05 7.92
C SER A 69 -2.43 -5.96 7.34
N LEU A 70 -2.74 -7.24 7.11
CA LEU A 70 -1.81 -8.19 6.49
C LEU A 70 -1.58 -7.85 5.00
N VAL A 71 -2.65 -7.59 4.24
CA VAL A 71 -2.56 -7.18 2.84
C VAL A 71 -1.71 -5.93 2.70
N LYS A 72 -1.92 -4.93 3.57
CA LYS A 72 -1.14 -3.70 3.58
C LYS A 72 0.35 -3.95 3.80
N ARG A 73 0.72 -4.83 4.75
CA ARG A 73 2.13 -5.18 5.01
C ARG A 73 2.78 -5.87 3.80
N TYR A 74 2.01 -6.60 3.01
CA TYR A 74 2.48 -7.25 1.80
C TYR A 74 2.66 -6.26 0.64
N CYS A 75 1.73 -5.32 0.49
CA CYS A 75 1.70 -4.37 -0.64
C CYS A 75 2.64 -3.16 -0.45
N ILE A 76 2.87 -2.71 0.79
CA ILE A 76 3.75 -1.57 1.07
C ILE A 76 5.11 -2.12 1.44
N ARG A 77 6.11 -1.87 0.58
CA ARG A 77 7.46 -2.41 0.70
C ARG A 77 8.48 -1.32 0.90
N LYS A 78 9.57 -1.68 1.54
CA LYS A 78 10.75 -0.84 1.64
C LYS A 78 11.56 -0.97 0.34
N TYR A 79 11.84 0.14 -0.28
CA TYR A 79 12.73 0.24 -1.43
C TYR A 79 14.04 0.90 -1.03
N THR A 80 15.14 0.34 -1.52
CA THR A 80 16.48 0.89 -1.39
C THR A 80 16.96 1.24 -2.78
N VAL A 81 17.23 2.52 -3.02
CA VAL A 81 17.68 3.04 -4.32
C VAL A 81 19.12 3.51 -4.20
N GLN A 82 20.01 2.89 -4.93
CA GLN A 82 21.41 3.28 -5.02
C GLN A 82 21.65 4.00 -6.35
N VAL A 83 22.14 5.23 -6.27
CA VAL A 83 22.42 6.08 -7.42
C VAL A 83 23.92 6.13 -7.67
N SER A 84 24.37 5.70 -8.84
CA SER A 84 25.77 5.73 -9.28
C SER A 84 25.88 6.37 -10.67
N GLY A 85 26.10 7.69 -10.71
CA GLY A 85 26.03 8.46 -11.96
C GLY A 85 24.64 8.32 -12.60
N LYS A 86 24.57 7.92 -13.89
CA LYS A 86 23.31 7.73 -14.62
C LYS A 86 22.62 6.40 -14.33
N THR A 87 23.32 5.46 -13.70
CA THR A 87 22.78 4.13 -13.41
C THR A 87 22.18 4.11 -12.02
N ILE A 88 21.00 3.55 -11.88
CA ILE A 88 20.38 3.27 -10.61
C ILE A 88 20.18 1.77 -10.42
N LEU A 89 20.32 1.35 -9.18
CA LEU A 89 19.94 0.03 -8.69
C LEU A 89 18.82 0.22 -7.65
N ILE A 90 17.69 -0.39 -7.91
CA ILE A 90 16.56 -0.38 -6.99
C ILE A 90 16.35 -1.80 -6.48
N ASP A 91 16.46 -1.98 -5.18
CA ASP A 91 16.22 -3.24 -4.49
C ASP A 91 15.00 -3.10 -3.57
N SER A 92 14.11 -4.09 -3.58
CA SER A 92 12.96 -4.12 -2.69
C SER A 92 13.07 -5.27 -1.70
N VAL A 93 12.61 -5.06 -0.48
CA VAL A 93 12.40 -6.13 0.47
C VAL A 93 11.31 -7.05 -0.07
N GLY A 94 11.70 -8.18 -0.66
CA GLY A 94 10.83 -9.10 -1.40
C GLY A 94 11.42 -9.55 -2.74
N GLY A 95 12.65 -9.10 -3.07
CA GLY A 95 13.47 -9.65 -4.15
C GLY A 95 13.26 -9.05 -5.52
N ARG A 96 12.46 -8.01 -5.68
CA ARG A 96 12.38 -7.27 -6.95
C ARG A 96 13.59 -6.36 -7.06
N LYS A 97 14.40 -6.58 -8.11
CA LYS A 97 15.57 -5.75 -8.41
C LYS A 97 15.38 -5.12 -9.78
N TYR A 98 15.58 -3.81 -9.83
CA TYR A 98 15.57 -3.07 -11.09
C TYR A 98 16.92 -2.36 -11.24
N GLN A 99 17.51 -2.48 -12.41
CA GLN A 99 18.77 -1.81 -12.75
C GLN A 99 18.67 -1.21 -14.13
N GLY A 100 19.13 0.01 -14.29
CA GLY A 100 19.16 0.65 -15.59
C GLY A 100 19.63 2.09 -15.54
N GLU A 101 19.75 2.68 -16.73
CA GLU A 101 20.05 4.10 -16.88
C GLU A 101 18.76 4.92 -16.79
N VAL A 102 18.81 6.00 -16.00
CA VAL A 102 17.69 6.92 -15.86
C VAL A 102 17.56 7.77 -17.13
N GLN A 103 16.42 7.67 -17.80
CA GLN A 103 16.08 8.51 -18.94
C GLN A 103 15.33 9.77 -18.51
N SER A 104 14.34 9.60 -17.67
CA SER A 104 13.58 10.70 -17.11
C SER A 104 12.99 10.33 -15.77
N VAL A 105 12.72 11.33 -14.94
CA VAL A 105 12.08 11.19 -13.66
C VAL A 105 11.01 12.26 -13.50
N THR A 106 9.86 11.88 -12.97
CA THR A 106 8.78 12.82 -12.65
C THR A 106 8.24 12.56 -11.28
N ILE A 107 7.90 13.63 -10.56
CA ILE A 107 7.23 13.54 -9.25
C ILE A 107 5.92 14.31 -9.33
N ASN A 108 4.85 13.67 -8.90
CA ASN A 108 3.55 14.30 -8.77
C ASN A 108 3.13 14.22 -7.30
N GLN A 109 3.07 15.38 -6.65
CA GLN A 109 2.76 15.47 -5.24
C GLN A 109 1.39 16.13 -5.04
N ASN A 110 0.43 15.35 -4.57
CA ASN A 110 -0.90 15.79 -4.22
C ASN A 110 -1.10 15.75 -2.70
N LYS A 111 -2.20 16.38 -2.21
CA LYS A 111 -2.55 16.38 -0.78
C LYS A 111 -2.66 14.97 -0.16
N MET A 112 -2.98 13.95 -0.95
CA MET A 112 -3.24 12.58 -0.48
C MET A 112 -2.11 11.59 -0.79
N LYS A 113 -1.36 11.82 -1.86
CA LYS A 113 -0.33 10.88 -2.33
C LYS A 113 0.82 11.61 -3.03
N THR A 114 2.00 11.01 -2.94
CA THR A 114 3.16 11.36 -3.76
C THR A 114 3.43 10.19 -4.70
N VAL A 115 3.54 10.47 -5.98
CA VAL A 115 3.83 9.50 -7.03
C VAL A 115 5.16 9.86 -7.65
N LEU A 116 6.14 8.96 -7.56
CA LEU A 116 7.44 9.06 -8.22
C LEU A 116 7.46 8.10 -9.40
N GLU A 117 7.69 8.62 -10.58
CA GLU A 117 7.83 7.83 -11.80
C GLU A 117 9.27 7.92 -12.29
N ILE A 118 9.90 6.77 -12.51
CA ILE A 118 11.27 6.66 -13.00
C ILE A 118 11.26 5.86 -14.31
N TYR A 119 11.80 6.41 -15.36
CA TYR A 119 11.93 5.75 -16.65
C TYR A 119 13.36 5.21 -16.80
N LEU A 120 13.46 3.88 -16.87
CA LEU A 120 14.71 3.14 -17.05
C LEU A 120 14.69 2.45 -18.41
N GLY A 121 15.25 3.08 -19.44
CA GLY A 121 15.18 2.53 -20.79
C GLY A 121 13.72 2.30 -21.23
N HIS A 122 13.33 1.03 -21.42
CA HIS A 122 11.97 0.65 -21.80
C HIS A 122 11.04 0.37 -20.61
N GLN A 123 11.52 0.48 -19.38
CA GLN A 123 10.73 0.18 -18.18
C GLN A 123 10.31 1.47 -17.47
N LYS A 124 9.02 1.55 -17.14
CA LYS A 124 8.46 2.59 -16.29
C LYS A 124 8.21 2.02 -14.91
N LEU A 125 8.88 2.58 -13.91
CA LEU A 125 8.67 2.25 -12.51
C LEU A 125 7.86 3.38 -11.85
N ILE A 126 6.84 3.00 -11.10
CA ILE A 126 5.95 3.95 -10.40
C ILE A 126 5.90 3.57 -8.94
N PHE A 127 6.28 4.51 -8.07
CA PHE A 127 6.25 4.37 -6.63
C PHE A 127 5.21 5.33 -6.06
N ILE A 128 4.32 4.82 -5.22
CA ILE A 128 3.24 5.58 -4.63
C ILE A 128 3.40 5.57 -3.11
N ALA A 129 3.56 6.74 -2.52
CA ALA A 129 3.61 6.94 -1.09
C ALA A 129 2.38 7.72 -0.61
N ARG A 130 1.76 7.25 0.49
CA ARG A 130 0.60 7.88 1.12
C ARG A 130 0.85 8.01 2.62
N VAL A 131 0.83 9.22 3.12
CA VAL A 131 1.00 9.52 4.55
C VAL A 131 -0.35 9.76 5.21
N LYS A 132 -0.50 9.18 6.38
CA LYS A 132 -1.62 9.47 7.28
C LYS A 132 -1.46 10.90 7.83
N LYS A 133 -2.35 11.82 7.46
CA LYS A 133 -2.29 13.21 7.92
C LYS A 133 -2.85 13.40 9.33
N ASN A 134 -4.00 12.80 9.61
CA ASN A 134 -4.71 12.91 10.90
C ASN A 134 -5.28 11.57 11.34
N ILE A 135 -5.59 11.43 12.64
CA ILE A 135 -6.18 10.21 13.22
C ILE A 135 -7.51 9.85 12.53
N PHE A 136 -8.30 10.85 12.14
CA PHE A 136 -9.59 10.67 11.45
C PHE A 136 -9.46 10.51 9.93
N GLU A 137 -8.35 10.94 9.31
CA GLU A 137 -8.04 10.73 7.90
C GLU A 137 -7.17 9.49 7.70
N SER A 138 -7.45 8.41 8.43
CA SER A 138 -6.70 7.17 8.27
C SER A 138 -7.03 6.54 6.93
N SER A 139 -6.24 6.83 5.92
CA SER A 139 -6.29 6.06 4.69
C SER A 139 -5.85 4.63 4.99
N ILE A 140 -6.69 3.66 4.62
CA ILE A 140 -6.35 2.23 4.69
C ILE A 140 -5.07 1.94 3.90
N PHE A 141 -4.83 2.75 2.87
CA PHE A 141 -3.64 2.68 2.01
C PHE A 141 -2.42 3.42 2.58
N ALA A 142 -2.57 4.22 3.65
CA ALA A 142 -1.45 4.95 4.22
C ALA A 142 -0.47 4.00 4.92
N GLY A 143 0.79 4.03 4.51
CA GLY A 143 1.85 3.19 5.05
C GLY A 143 3.23 3.80 4.99
N SER A 144 3.35 4.92 4.26
CA SER A 144 4.57 5.72 4.19
C SER A 144 4.56 6.81 5.27
N THR A 145 5.72 7.23 5.70
CA THR A 145 5.92 8.34 6.63
C THR A 145 6.12 9.67 5.88
N LYS A 146 6.19 10.77 6.61
CA LYS A 146 6.61 12.06 6.02
C LYS A 146 8.06 12.01 5.54
N GLU A 147 8.88 11.26 6.27
CA GLU A 147 10.29 11.04 5.94
C GLU A 147 10.43 10.29 4.61
N ASP A 148 9.61 9.26 4.35
CA ASP A 148 9.59 8.55 3.08
C ASP A 148 9.28 9.48 1.89
N ILE A 149 8.33 10.40 2.06
CA ILE A 149 8.01 11.39 1.01
C ILE A 149 9.18 12.35 0.79
N GLN A 150 9.84 12.76 1.86
CA GLN A 150 11.00 13.64 1.79
C GLN A 150 12.18 12.94 1.11
N GLU A 151 12.43 11.67 1.44
CA GLU A 151 13.42 10.82 0.76
C GLU A 151 13.11 10.67 -0.73
N MET A 152 11.85 10.44 -1.11
CA MET A 152 11.43 10.38 -2.51
C MET A 152 11.65 11.72 -3.23
N ALA A 153 11.40 12.85 -2.57
CA ALA A 153 11.65 14.17 -3.14
C ALA A 153 13.14 14.44 -3.31
N THR A 154 13.97 14.04 -2.34
CA THR A 154 15.43 14.17 -2.41
C THR A 154 16.02 13.29 -3.52
N LEU A 155 15.51 12.05 -3.65
CA LEU A 155 15.86 11.15 -4.75
C LEU A 155 15.48 11.76 -6.10
N TYR A 156 14.29 12.34 -6.22
CA TYR A 156 13.86 13.01 -7.44
C TYR A 156 14.84 14.14 -7.85
N GLN A 157 15.23 15.02 -6.90
CA GLN A 157 16.18 16.09 -7.17
C GLN A 157 17.52 15.53 -7.65
N ALA A 158 18.06 14.52 -6.96
CA ALA A 158 19.31 13.87 -7.35
C ALA A 158 19.26 13.25 -8.74
N LEU A 159 18.15 12.61 -9.12
CA LEU A 159 17.97 12.00 -10.43
C LEU A 159 17.74 13.05 -11.53
N GLN A 160 17.11 14.17 -11.21
CA GLN A 160 16.93 15.29 -12.14
C GLN A 160 18.27 15.94 -12.48
N GLU A 161 19.14 16.17 -11.51
CA GLU A 161 20.50 16.67 -11.74
C GLU A 161 21.27 15.75 -12.73
N VAL A 162 21.16 14.44 -12.55
CA VAL A 162 21.84 13.45 -13.41
C VAL A 162 21.23 13.39 -14.81
N SER A 163 19.93 13.62 -14.97
CA SER A 163 19.24 13.61 -16.26
C SER A 163 19.49 14.88 -17.09
N ILE A 164 19.76 16.01 -16.46
CA ILE A 164 20.01 17.31 -17.12
C ILE A 164 21.46 17.42 -17.65
N LEU A 165 22.40 16.65 -17.10
CA LEU A 165 23.79 16.59 -17.53
C LEU A 165 23.96 15.81 -18.87
N LYS A 166 23.18 16.25 -19.88
CA LYS A 166 23.28 15.78 -21.27
C LYS A 166 24.23 16.61 -22.07
#